data_7cffff80d8b5385fcf90fd5fe10f4bf8
#
_entry.id   7cffff80d8b5385fcf90fd5fe10f4bf8
#
_cell.length_a   1.000
_cell.length_b   1.000
_cell.length_c   1.000
_cell.angle_alpha   90.00
_cell.angle_beta   90.00
_cell.angle_gamma   90.00
#
_symmetry.space_group_name_H-M   'P 1'
#
loop_
_entity.id
_entity.type
_entity.pdbx_description
1 polymer ?
#
loop_
_entity_poly.entity_id
_entity_poly.type
_entity_poly.pdbx_seq_one_letter_code
_entity_poly.pdbx_strand_id
1 'polypeptide(L)'
;MLCLTVLLLAKDPAHIKEIREHLSQAMRKSRAEPGCVRFEVYHSQTEPRRFVLVEHWASQEALDQHRLAEAYNTIYKPMVMPLVEREGHPATLLE
;
A
#
# COMPACT_ATOMS: atom_id res chain seq x y z
N MET A 1 -16.36 0.43 -8.20
CA MET A 1 -15.25 0.06 -7.33
C MET A 1 -13.95 0.56 -7.95
N LEU A 2 -13.10 1.13 -7.15
CA LEU A 2 -11.81 1.66 -7.58
C LEU A 2 -10.71 0.67 -7.21
N CYS A 3 -9.89 0.28 -8.18
CA CYS A 3 -8.76 -0.62 -7.97
C CYS A 3 -7.45 0.15 -8.11
N LEU A 4 -6.52 -0.10 -7.22
CA LEU A 4 -5.21 0.52 -7.23
C LEU A 4 -4.15 -0.55 -6.98
N THR A 5 -3.20 -0.68 -7.91
CA THR A 5 -2.05 -1.55 -7.73
C THR A 5 -0.81 -0.67 -7.57
N VAL A 6 -0.06 -0.89 -6.52
CA VAL A 6 1.12 -0.09 -6.21
C VAL A 6 2.34 -0.99 -6.16
N LEU A 7 3.37 -0.59 -6.91
CA LEU A 7 4.66 -1.26 -6.90
C LEU A 7 5.64 -0.42 -6.09
N LEU A 8 6.27 -1.04 -5.10
CA LEU A 8 7.29 -0.40 -4.27
C LEU A 8 8.60 -1.13 -4.44
N LEU A 9 9.69 -0.38 -4.55
CA LEU A 9 11.04 -0.94 -4.56
C LEU A 9 11.86 -0.26 -3.48
N ALA A 10 12.35 -1.03 -2.50
CA ALA A 10 13.21 -0.48 -1.46
C ALA A 10 14.46 0.12 -2.10
N LYS A 11 14.79 1.35 -1.76
CA LYS A 11 15.98 2.03 -2.27
C LYS A 11 17.25 1.37 -1.75
N ASP A 12 17.21 0.87 -0.50
CA ASP A 12 18.34 0.23 0.16
C ASP A 12 17.87 -1.11 0.76
N PRO A 13 18.58 -2.22 0.45
CA PRO A 13 18.25 -3.52 1.02
C PRO A 13 18.23 -3.55 2.56
N ALA A 14 19.00 -2.67 3.20
CA ALA A 14 19.05 -2.58 4.66
C ALA A 14 17.71 -2.20 5.28
N HIS A 15 16.79 -1.59 4.51
CA HIS A 15 15.50 -1.15 5.01
C HIS A 15 14.35 -2.13 4.73
N ILE A 16 14.62 -3.26 4.09
CA ILE A 16 13.58 -4.23 3.70
C ILE A 16 12.76 -4.69 4.91
N LYS A 17 13.42 -5.02 6.01
CA LYS A 17 12.74 -5.53 7.20
C LYS A 17 11.79 -4.49 7.79
N GLU A 18 12.23 -3.26 7.96
CA GLU A 18 11.36 -2.21 8.53
C GLU A 18 10.23 -1.82 7.58
N ILE A 19 10.49 -1.79 6.27
CA ILE A 19 9.43 -1.54 5.27
C ILE A 19 8.35 -2.62 5.39
N ARG A 20 8.75 -3.88 5.48
CA ARG A 20 7.84 -5.01 5.62
C ARG A 20 6.97 -4.89 6.87
N GLU A 21 7.58 -4.54 8.00
CA GLU A 21 6.87 -4.36 9.27
C GLU A 21 5.86 -3.22 9.20
N HIS A 22 6.26 -2.07 8.65
CA HIS A 22 5.37 -0.91 8.50
C HIS A 22 4.23 -1.19 7.52
N LEU A 23 4.52 -1.84 6.39
CA LEU A 23 3.48 -2.19 5.42
C LEU A 23 2.47 -3.18 6.01
N SER A 24 2.92 -4.16 6.79
CA SER A 24 2.02 -5.10 7.45
C SER A 24 1.09 -4.39 8.42
N GLN A 25 1.62 -3.44 9.18
CA GLN A 25 0.83 -2.64 10.12
C GLN A 25 -0.16 -1.74 9.40
N ALA A 26 0.28 -1.05 8.36
CA ALA A 26 -0.59 -0.19 7.55
C ALA A 26 -1.71 -1.00 6.88
N MET A 27 -1.41 -2.21 6.40
CA MET A 27 -2.39 -3.10 5.81
C MET A 27 -3.50 -3.45 6.79
N ARG A 28 -3.13 -3.86 8.00
CA ARG A 28 -4.12 -4.21 9.04
C ARG A 28 -5.04 -3.04 9.38
N LYS A 29 -4.47 -1.84 9.52
CA LYS A 29 -5.25 -0.65 9.83
C LYS A 29 -6.14 -0.23 8.66
N SER A 30 -5.63 -0.32 7.43
CA SER A 30 -6.38 0.05 6.22
C SER A 30 -7.59 -0.85 6.02
N ARG A 31 -7.47 -2.14 6.32
CA ARG A 31 -8.58 -3.08 6.20
C ARG A 31 -9.78 -2.74 7.07
N ALA A 32 -9.57 -2.04 8.16
CA ALA A 32 -10.63 -1.63 9.07
C ALA A 32 -11.31 -0.32 8.65
N GLU A 33 -10.81 0.34 7.61
CA GLU A 33 -11.35 1.63 7.17
C GLU A 33 -12.64 1.46 6.38
N PRO A 34 -13.61 2.38 6.53
CA PRO A 34 -14.85 2.34 5.76
C PRO A 34 -14.57 2.37 4.25
N GLY A 35 -15.23 1.49 3.51
CA GLY A 35 -15.08 1.44 2.06
C GLY A 35 -13.86 0.69 1.57
N CYS A 36 -13.03 0.17 2.46
CA CYS A 36 -11.93 -0.72 2.07
C CYS A 36 -12.50 -2.10 1.76
N VAL A 37 -12.51 -2.46 0.48
CA VAL A 37 -13.00 -3.76 0.01
C VAL A 37 -11.89 -4.81 0.07
N ARG A 38 -10.67 -4.39 -0.26
CA ARG A 38 -9.51 -5.26 -0.30
C ARG A 38 -8.25 -4.43 -0.07
N PHE A 39 -7.36 -4.89 0.79
CA PHE A 39 -6.06 -4.28 0.97
C PHE A 39 -5.06 -5.38 1.28
N GLU A 40 -4.21 -5.71 0.32
CA GLU A 40 -3.23 -6.78 0.44
C GLU A 40 -1.85 -6.27 0.08
N VAL A 41 -0.86 -6.71 0.83
CA VAL A 41 0.54 -6.40 0.60
C VAL A 41 1.26 -7.72 0.34
N TYR A 42 1.96 -7.79 -0.79
CA TYR A 42 2.77 -8.94 -1.16
C TYR A 42 4.24 -8.56 -1.18
N HIS A 43 5.08 -9.46 -0.71
CA HIS A 43 6.54 -9.33 -0.81
C HIS A 43 7.01 -10.27 -1.90
N SER A 44 7.71 -9.75 -2.91
CA SER A 44 8.18 -10.57 -4.04
C SER A 44 9.11 -11.70 -3.56
N GLN A 45 8.93 -12.88 -4.16
CA GLN A 45 9.80 -14.02 -3.88
C GLN A 45 11.08 -14.01 -4.72
N THR A 46 11.11 -13.22 -5.79
CA THR A 46 12.24 -13.18 -6.73
C THR A 46 13.06 -11.90 -6.63
N GLU A 47 12.47 -10.80 -6.19
CA GLU A 47 13.17 -9.54 -5.97
C GLU A 47 12.92 -9.07 -4.53
N PRO A 48 13.87 -9.30 -3.61
CA PRO A 48 13.66 -9.01 -2.18
C PRO A 48 13.30 -7.56 -1.86
N ARG A 49 13.65 -6.61 -2.72
CA ARG A 49 13.34 -5.20 -2.52
C ARG A 49 11.94 -4.81 -3.01
N ARG A 50 11.22 -5.73 -3.68
CA ARG A 50 9.92 -5.45 -4.31
C ARG A 50 8.76 -5.82 -3.41
N PHE A 51 7.84 -4.87 -3.24
CA PHE A 51 6.54 -5.09 -2.61
C PHE A 51 5.45 -4.68 -3.57
N VAL A 52 4.32 -5.37 -3.48
CA VAL A 52 3.14 -5.09 -4.33
C VAL A 52 1.94 -4.89 -3.41
N LEU A 53 1.25 -3.75 -3.57
CA LEU A 53 0.01 -3.46 -2.87
C LEU A 53 -1.15 -3.62 -3.83
N VAL A 54 -2.17 -4.35 -3.41
CA VAL A 54 -3.43 -4.49 -4.15
C VAL A 54 -4.54 -3.93 -3.29
N GLU A 55 -5.15 -2.83 -3.78
CA GLU A 55 -6.16 -2.09 -3.03
C GLU A 55 -7.44 -1.98 -3.85
N HIS A 56 -8.56 -2.33 -3.24
CA HIS A 56 -9.88 -2.12 -3.82
C HIS A 56 -10.70 -1.27 -2.86
N TRP A 57 -11.20 -0.16 -3.36
CA TRP A 57 -11.99 0.80 -2.60
C TRP A 57 -13.40 0.90 -3.19
N ALA A 58 -14.40 1.00 -2.33
CA ALA A 58 -15.80 1.06 -2.76
C ALA A 58 -16.08 2.27 -3.65
N SER A 59 -15.33 3.38 -3.45
CA SER A 59 -15.53 4.62 -4.20
C SER A 59 -14.26 5.47 -4.15
N GLN A 60 -14.22 6.51 -4.98
CA GLN A 60 -13.15 7.51 -4.91
C GLN A 60 -13.14 8.21 -3.56
N GLU A 61 -14.34 8.47 -3.00
CA GLU A 61 -14.45 9.08 -1.67
C GLU A 61 -13.80 8.22 -0.60
N ALA A 62 -14.00 6.91 -0.64
CA ALA A 62 -13.38 6.01 0.32
C ALA A 62 -11.85 6.06 0.23
N LEU A 63 -11.29 6.11 -0.98
CA LEU A 63 -9.85 6.26 -1.17
C LEU A 63 -9.36 7.62 -0.66
N ASP A 64 -10.12 8.69 -0.91
CA ASP A 64 -9.77 10.02 -0.44
C ASP A 64 -9.72 10.06 1.10
N GLN A 65 -10.69 9.43 1.77
CA GLN A 65 -10.71 9.31 3.22
C GLN A 65 -9.56 8.46 3.75
N HIS A 66 -9.20 7.39 3.04
CA HIS A 66 -8.03 6.58 3.38
C HIS A 66 -6.76 7.44 3.45
N ARG A 67 -6.58 8.34 2.51
CA ARG A 67 -5.40 9.21 2.46
C ARG A 67 -5.36 10.25 3.58
N LEU A 68 -6.47 10.45 4.29
CA LEU A 68 -6.55 11.31 5.47
C LEU A 68 -6.49 10.50 6.77
N ALA A 69 -6.53 9.18 6.69
CA ALA A 69 -6.59 8.30 7.85
C ALA A 69 -5.20 7.98 8.41
N GLU A 70 -5.18 7.34 9.59
CA GLU A 70 -3.97 7.05 10.35
C GLU A 70 -2.96 6.20 9.57
N ALA A 71 -3.42 5.11 8.95
CA ALA A 71 -2.52 4.18 8.25
C ALA A 71 -1.66 4.91 7.20
N TYR A 72 -2.28 5.78 6.42
CA TYR A 72 -1.58 6.52 5.38
C TYR A 72 -0.70 7.63 5.96
N ASN A 73 -1.26 8.46 6.86
CA ASN A 73 -0.59 9.67 7.31
C ASN A 73 0.48 9.44 8.38
N THR A 74 0.34 8.41 9.22
CA THR A 74 1.29 8.17 10.32
C THR A 74 2.23 7.01 10.08
N ILE A 75 1.92 6.12 9.13
CA ILE A 75 2.75 4.94 8.85
C ILE A 75 3.30 4.99 7.42
N TYR A 76 2.42 4.93 6.43
CA TYR A 76 2.85 4.80 5.03
C TYR A 76 3.66 6.00 4.54
N LYS A 77 3.09 7.19 4.68
CA LYS A 77 3.71 8.41 4.17
C LYS A 77 5.04 8.74 4.86
N PRO A 78 5.13 8.78 6.21
CA PRO A 78 6.39 9.14 6.86
C PRO A 78 7.39 7.99 6.99
N MET A 79 6.95 6.73 7.09
CA MET A 79 7.82 5.62 7.43
C MET A 79 8.17 4.72 6.25
N VAL A 80 7.38 4.72 5.18
CA VAL A 80 7.60 3.86 4.01
C VAL A 80 8.00 4.65 2.78
N MET A 81 7.25 5.68 2.44
CA MET A 81 7.47 6.43 1.20
C MET A 81 8.90 6.96 1.02
N PRO A 82 9.58 7.48 2.07
CA PRO A 82 10.95 7.96 1.90
C PRO A 82 11.95 6.85 1.58
N LEU A 83 11.63 5.59 1.87
CA LEU A 83 12.52 4.46 1.74
C LEU A 83 12.33 3.67 0.45
N VAL A 84 11.36 4.07 -0.39
CA VAL A 84 10.98 3.30 -1.58
C VAL A 84 10.87 4.19 -2.83
N GLU A 85 11.05 3.55 -3.97
CA GLU A 85 10.58 4.08 -5.25
C GLU A 85 9.18 3.53 -5.45
N ARG A 86 8.23 4.42 -5.76
CA ARG A 86 6.80 4.08 -5.83
C ARG A 86 6.27 4.26 -7.23
N GLU A 87 5.49 3.27 -7.68
CA GLU A 87 4.78 3.31 -8.94
C GLU A 87 3.33 2.89 -8.68
N GLY A 88 2.41 3.83 -8.82
CA GLY A 88 0.99 3.59 -8.56
C GLY A 88 0.19 3.49 -9.86
N HIS A 89 -0.67 2.48 -9.95
CA HIS A 89 -1.50 2.24 -11.12
C HIS A 89 -2.96 2.10 -10.72
N PRO A 90 -3.75 3.21 -10.83
CA PRO A 90 -5.20 3.06 -10.83
C PRO A 90 -5.58 2.17 -12.01
N ALA A 91 -6.43 1.18 -11.77
CA ALA A 91 -6.69 0.15 -12.76
C ALA A 91 -8.16 -0.24 -12.77
N THR A 92 -8.61 -0.76 -13.91
CA THR A 92 -9.96 -1.24 -14.10
C THR A 92 -9.94 -2.75 -14.27
N LEU A 93 -10.78 -3.45 -13.49
CA LEU A 93 -10.97 -4.89 -13.69
C LEU A 93 -11.66 -5.10 -15.04
N LEU A 94 -11.06 -5.92 -15.92
CA LEU A 94 -11.57 -6.11 -17.28
C LEU A 94 -12.81 -7.01 -17.32
N GLU A 95 -12.95 -7.91 -16.38
CA GLU A 95 -14.06 -8.86 -16.32
C GLU A 95 -14.83 -8.73 -15.02
#